data_812e42cd399cec86584005328841cd92
#
_entry.id   812e42cd399cec86584005328841cd92
#
_cell.length_a   1.000
_cell.length_b   1.000
_cell.length_c   1.000
_cell.angle_alpha   90.00
_cell.angle_beta   90.00
_cell.angle_gamma   90.00
#
_symmetry.space_group_name_H-M   'P 1'
#
loop_
_entity.id
_entity.type
_entity.pdbx_description
1 polymer ?
#
loop_
_entity_poly.entity_id
_entity_poly.type
_entity_poly.pdbx_seq_one_letter_code
_entity_poly.pdbx_strand_id
1 'polypeptide(L)'
;MLIPKSIKYIVLLVLSLVACLRSSAIPLAASITSVPHYAKNFEIAQFPTHRIATIRNLQRGSKATHQYALVPKGAPLPKLSTGITVIRTPVTRVVVMETVYIGYLDALNQFDTIIAAATPDYVSNATIRTRIEDGTIQKVQSGAALNIERMLLLQPDLILTSITGDLAFDVPLKLARAGLPVVLSAGYMEQHPLARAEWIKFIAAFFDAEDLAKQIFETSALRYELLLEKVKQIEQRPTVFCGAPYSGAWHMAGGESYLAQAIRDAGGAYLWADVPGSGAIPLDTERVFRKAADTDIWINPSFYQSLNELYAADQRFQKFHAAQSGHVFNNTKQRTVSGGNSFWERGIVHPDDVLADMIKVFHPELMPDWEFIYYQQLK
;
A
#
# COMPACT_ATOMS: atom_id res chain seq x y z
N MET A 1 84.64 -7.92 5.53
CA MET A 1 83.71 -8.54 6.46
C MET A 1 82.45 -8.93 5.66
N LEU A 2 82.34 -10.20 5.27
CA LEU A 2 81.32 -10.72 4.36
C LEU A 2 80.05 -11.05 5.15
N ILE A 3 78.94 -10.43 4.84
CA ILE A 3 77.63 -10.70 5.44
C ILE A 3 77.15 -12.07 4.92
N PRO A 4 76.74 -13.02 5.76
CA PRO A 4 76.32 -14.35 5.34
C PRO A 4 75.04 -14.30 4.46
N LYS A 5 75.02 -15.07 3.37
CA LYS A 5 73.94 -15.16 2.39
C LYS A 5 72.59 -15.55 2.99
N SER A 6 72.54 -16.10 4.17
CA SER A 6 71.32 -16.51 4.88
C SER A 6 70.46 -15.34 5.36
N ILE A 7 71.01 -14.17 5.60
CA ILE A 7 70.23 -12.98 6.07
C ILE A 7 69.48 -12.30 4.93
N LYS A 8 69.93 -12.44 3.66
CA LYS A 8 69.23 -11.88 2.50
C LYS A 8 67.88 -12.57 2.21
N TYR A 9 67.75 -13.84 2.52
CA TYR A 9 66.49 -14.59 2.28
C TYR A 9 65.41 -14.33 3.33
N ILE A 10 65.82 -14.00 4.57
CA ILE A 10 64.89 -13.69 5.66
C ILE A 10 64.25 -12.32 5.45
N VAL A 11 64.99 -11.33 4.95
CA VAL A 11 64.48 -9.98 4.66
C VAL A 11 63.55 -9.98 3.44
N LEU A 12 63.78 -10.82 2.44
CA LEU A 12 62.88 -10.98 1.29
C LEU A 12 61.59 -11.74 1.66
N LEU A 13 61.62 -12.66 2.61
CA LEU A 13 60.44 -13.42 3.06
C LEU A 13 59.52 -12.54 3.94
N VAL A 14 60.05 -11.62 4.72
CA VAL A 14 59.27 -10.69 5.55
C VAL A 14 58.63 -9.56 4.70
N LEU A 15 59.30 -9.12 3.63
CA LEU A 15 58.71 -8.14 2.69
C LEU A 15 57.64 -8.74 1.77
N SER A 16 57.64 -10.04 1.50
CA SER A 16 56.59 -10.70 0.75
C SER A 16 55.33 -11.06 1.58
N LEU A 17 55.48 -11.16 2.92
CA LEU A 17 54.32 -11.40 3.82
C LEU A 17 53.52 -10.12 4.13
N VAL A 18 54.15 -8.93 4.00
CA VAL A 18 53.43 -7.65 4.23
C VAL A 18 52.64 -7.18 3.01
N ALA A 19 52.95 -7.71 1.81
CA ALA A 19 52.25 -7.34 0.58
C ALA A 19 50.91 -8.13 0.30
N CYS A 20 50.54 -9.10 1.16
CA CYS A 20 49.35 -9.91 0.98
C CYS A 20 48.23 -9.68 2.00
N LEU A 21 48.30 -8.62 2.80
CA LEU A 21 47.14 -8.04 3.48
C LEU A 21 46.40 -7.16 2.51
N ARG A 22 45.93 -7.75 1.41
CA ARG A 22 44.72 -7.21 0.73
C ARG A 22 43.62 -7.27 1.76
N SER A 23 43.29 -6.11 2.32
CA SER A 23 42.06 -5.86 3.04
C SER A 23 40.89 -6.34 2.15
N SER A 24 40.53 -7.61 2.27
CA SER A 24 39.21 -8.04 1.93
C SER A 24 38.32 -7.30 2.88
N ALA A 25 37.78 -6.17 2.41
CA ALA A 25 36.69 -5.50 3.10
C ALA A 25 35.60 -6.56 3.29
N ILE A 26 35.52 -7.10 4.50
CA ILE A 26 34.40 -7.93 4.92
C ILE A 26 33.17 -7.09 4.58
N PRO A 27 32.23 -7.58 3.78
CA PRO A 27 31.00 -6.84 3.53
C PRO A 27 30.42 -6.53 4.91
N LEU A 28 30.28 -5.26 5.22
CA LEU A 28 29.75 -4.81 6.50
C LEU A 28 28.37 -5.45 6.65
N ALA A 29 28.26 -6.44 7.53
CA ALA A 29 26.99 -7.14 7.74
C ALA A 29 25.91 -6.11 8.14
N ALA A 30 24.69 -6.30 7.63
CA ALA A 30 23.56 -5.51 8.07
C ALA A 30 23.48 -5.59 9.59
N SER A 31 23.49 -4.45 10.27
CA SER A 31 23.51 -4.41 11.73
C SER A 31 22.15 -4.77 12.35
N ILE A 32 21.06 -4.43 11.66
CA ILE A 32 19.68 -4.74 12.06
C ILE A 32 18.84 -4.79 10.79
N THR A 33 17.97 -5.79 10.70
CA THR A 33 16.91 -5.83 9.69
C THR A 33 15.58 -5.59 10.37
N SER A 34 14.90 -4.50 10.02
CA SER A 34 13.52 -4.28 10.44
C SER A 34 12.61 -5.13 9.58
N VAL A 35 12.15 -6.24 10.14
CA VAL A 35 11.15 -7.12 9.52
C VAL A 35 9.78 -6.67 10.02
N PRO A 36 8.84 -6.33 9.15
CA PRO A 36 7.47 -6.00 9.54
C PRO A 36 6.82 -7.17 10.28
N HIS A 37 5.86 -6.86 11.15
CA HIS A 37 5.15 -7.88 11.92
C HIS A 37 4.04 -8.55 11.10
N TYR A 38 3.29 -7.77 10.33
CA TYR A 38 2.16 -8.23 9.51
C TYR A 38 2.49 -8.25 8.02
N ALA A 39 3.16 -7.21 7.50
CA ALA A 39 3.52 -7.11 6.10
C ALA A 39 4.57 -8.16 5.72
N LYS A 40 4.42 -8.76 4.53
CA LYS A 40 5.29 -9.83 4.03
C LYS A 40 6.10 -9.38 2.81
N ASN A 41 5.73 -8.26 2.21
CA ASN A 41 6.22 -7.88 0.91
C ASN A 41 7.32 -6.81 0.95
N PHE A 42 7.75 -6.37 2.13
CA PHE A 42 8.94 -5.52 2.27
C PHE A 42 9.80 -5.87 3.49
N GLU A 43 11.04 -5.43 3.46
CA GLU A 43 11.97 -5.40 4.61
C GLU A 43 12.93 -4.22 4.45
N ILE A 44 13.51 -3.75 5.56
CA ILE A 44 14.51 -2.68 5.56
C ILE A 44 15.72 -3.15 6.35
N ALA A 45 16.88 -3.26 5.68
CA ALA A 45 18.16 -3.59 6.30
C ALA A 45 18.95 -2.31 6.59
N GLN A 46 19.38 -2.14 7.83
CA GLN A 46 20.20 -1.00 8.27
C GLN A 46 21.68 -1.32 8.12
N PHE A 47 22.41 -0.42 7.47
CA PHE A 47 23.86 -0.42 7.37
C PHE A 47 24.41 0.86 8.01
N PRO A 48 25.71 0.93 8.34
CA PRO A 48 26.31 2.11 9.00
C PRO A 48 26.18 3.42 8.21
N THR A 49 26.10 3.34 6.88
CA THR A 49 26.10 4.52 5.98
C THR A 49 24.81 4.67 5.15
N HIS A 50 23.93 3.68 5.15
CA HIS A 50 22.74 3.66 4.33
C HIS A 50 21.76 2.59 4.81
N ARG A 51 20.55 2.57 4.23
CA ARG A 51 19.56 1.50 4.40
C ARG A 51 19.31 0.83 3.05
N ILE A 52 18.96 -0.44 3.05
CA ILE A 52 18.45 -1.15 1.86
C ILE A 52 17.02 -1.53 2.12
N ALA A 53 16.11 -0.94 1.38
CA ALA A 53 14.71 -1.32 1.35
C ALA A 53 14.49 -2.35 0.24
N THR A 54 13.99 -3.53 0.57
CA THR A 54 13.71 -4.63 -0.36
C THR A 54 12.22 -4.87 -0.46
N ILE A 55 11.71 -4.96 -1.67
CA ILE A 55 10.30 -5.29 -1.96
C ILE A 55 10.23 -6.62 -2.70
N ARG A 56 9.20 -7.40 -2.36
CA ARG A 56 8.89 -8.71 -2.97
C ARG A 56 7.44 -8.72 -3.47
N ASN A 57 7.10 -9.70 -4.30
CA ASN A 57 5.71 -9.98 -4.72
C ASN A 57 4.97 -8.76 -5.29
N LEU A 58 5.65 -7.96 -6.12
CA LEU A 58 5.05 -6.78 -6.74
C LEU A 58 3.80 -7.07 -7.55
N GLN A 59 3.67 -8.29 -8.06
CA GLN A 59 2.49 -8.78 -8.77
C GLN A 59 2.32 -10.28 -8.54
N ARG A 60 1.12 -10.78 -8.76
CA ARG A 60 0.77 -12.20 -8.56
C ARG A 60 1.72 -13.11 -9.34
N GLY A 61 2.34 -14.08 -8.63
CA GLY A 61 3.26 -15.06 -9.21
C GLY A 61 4.69 -14.55 -9.51
N SER A 62 4.98 -13.28 -9.26
CA SER A 62 6.34 -12.75 -9.39
C SER A 62 7.21 -13.18 -8.20
N LYS A 63 8.41 -13.67 -8.52
CA LYS A 63 9.48 -13.91 -7.52
C LYS A 63 10.56 -12.82 -7.56
N ALA A 64 10.37 -11.81 -8.40
CA ALA A 64 11.33 -10.71 -8.52
C ALA A 64 11.36 -9.88 -7.23
N THR A 65 12.57 -9.45 -6.87
CA THR A 65 12.81 -8.51 -5.78
C THR A 65 13.31 -7.19 -6.35
N HIS A 66 12.89 -6.08 -5.76
CA HIS A 66 13.40 -4.75 -6.08
C HIS A 66 14.05 -4.16 -4.84
N GLN A 67 15.23 -3.55 -5.03
CA GLN A 67 16.00 -2.98 -3.94
C GLN A 67 16.28 -1.51 -4.16
N TYR A 68 16.17 -0.75 -3.07
CA TYR A 68 16.43 0.68 -3.02
C TYR A 68 17.46 0.96 -1.93
N ALA A 69 18.57 1.62 -2.31
CA ALA A 69 19.55 2.11 -1.35
C ALA A 69 19.14 3.52 -0.91
N LEU A 70 18.75 3.65 0.34
CA LEU A 70 18.39 4.92 0.97
C LEU A 70 19.67 5.51 1.56
N VAL A 71 20.22 6.51 0.87
CA VAL A 71 21.52 7.09 1.20
C VAL A 71 21.32 8.54 1.67
N PRO A 72 21.76 8.92 2.88
CA PRO A 72 21.60 10.27 3.37
C PRO A 72 22.17 11.32 2.41
N LYS A 73 21.48 12.46 2.25
CA LYS A 73 21.97 13.61 1.47
C LYS A 73 23.35 14.04 1.99
N GLY A 74 24.30 14.27 1.09
CA GLY A 74 25.68 14.61 1.46
C GLY A 74 26.61 13.43 1.80
N ALA A 75 26.05 12.22 2.08
CA ALA A 75 26.89 11.05 2.32
C ALA A 75 27.46 10.48 1.01
N PRO A 76 28.69 9.90 1.05
CA PRO A 76 29.26 9.22 -0.11
C PRO A 76 28.40 8.01 -0.53
N LEU A 77 28.43 7.69 -1.82
CA LEU A 77 27.74 6.50 -2.33
C LEU A 77 28.45 5.24 -1.81
N PRO A 78 27.71 4.32 -1.16
CA PRO A 78 28.26 3.02 -0.78
C PRO A 78 28.53 2.16 -2.02
N LYS A 79 29.35 1.12 -1.86
CA LYS A 79 29.49 0.08 -2.89
C LYS A 79 28.21 -0.75 -2.92
N LEU A 80 27.45 -0.64 -4.01
CA LEU A 80 26.18 -1.34 -4.21
C LEU A 80 26.32 -2.40 -5.30
N SER A 81 25.51 -3.44 -5.21
CA SER A 81 25.30 -4.39 -6.31
C SER A 81 24.61 -3.71 -7.50
N THR A 82 24.79 -4.25 -8.70
CA THR A 82 24.10 -3.77 -9.90
C THR A 82 22.58 -3.94 -9.75
N GLY A 83 21.81 -2.97 -10.25
CA GLY A 83 20.34 -3.01 -10.24
C GLY A 83 19.69 -2.42 -8.99
N ILE A 84 20.45 -1.94 -8.00
CA ILE A 84 19.90 -1.22 -6.85
C ILE A 84 19.70 0.26 -7.22
N THR A 85 18.46 0.74 -7.08
CA THR A 85 18.14 2.15 -7.29
C THR A 85 18.53 2.97 -6.04
N VAL A 86 19.27 4.07 -6.24
CA VAL A 86 19.68 4.95 -5.14
C VAL A 86 18.66 6.07 -4.96
N ILE A 87 18.17 6.24 -3.74
CA ILE A 87 17.34 7.37 -3.32
C ILE A 87 18.07 8.17 -2.24
N ARG A 88 18.19 9.47 -2.43
CA ARG A 88 18.78 10.37 -1.45
C ARG A 88 17.75 10.80 -0.41
N THR A 89 18.02 10.52 0.86
CA THR A 89 17.12 10.83 1.99
C THR A 89 17.66 11.96 2.88
N PRO A 90 16.79 12.70 3.58
CA PRO A 90 15.33 12.69 3.44
C PRO A 90 14.89 13.26 2.08
N VAL A 91 13.78 12.70 1.58
CA VAL A 91 13.14 13.14 0.33
C VAL A 91 12.36 14.43 0.57
N THR A 92 12.35 15.32 -0.40
CA THR A 92 11.66 16.62 -0.30
C THR A 92 10.75 16.92 -1.49
N ARG A 93 10.84 16.14 -2.57
CA ARG A 93 10.09 16.35 -3.81
C ARG A 93 9.49 15.05 -4.30
N VAL A 94 8.21 14.82 -3.98
CA VAL A 94 7.50 13.56 -4.23
C VAL A 94 6.46 13.73 -5.33
N VAL A 95 6.42 12.79 -6.25
CA VAL A 95 5.29 12.58 -7.16
C VAL A 95 4.52 11.35 -6.68
N VAL A 96 3.20 11.49 -6.50
CA VAL A 96 2.30 10.39 -6.13
C VAL A 96 1.50 9.96 -7.36
N MET A 97 1.56 8.67 -7.68
CA MET A 97 0.82 8.12 -8.82
C MET A 97 -0.57 7.64 -8.42
N GLU A 98 -0.75 7.21 -7.19
CA GLU A 98 -2.03 6.76 -6.62
C GLU A 98 -2.31 7.49 -5.29
N THR A 99 -3.59 7.70 -5.00
CA THR A 99 -4.04 8.48 -3.83
C THR A 99 -3.72 7.82 -2.48
N VAL A 100 -3.50 6.51 -2.43
CA VAL A 100 -3.09 5.79 -1.21
C VAL A 100 -1.81 6.38 -0.58
N TYR A 101 -0.88 6.87 -1.41
CA TYR A 101 0.35 7.48 -0.91
C TYR A 101 0.10 8.81 -0.21
N ILE A 102 -0.97 9.53 -0.61
CA ILE A 102 -1.39 10.76 0.09
C ILE A 102 -1.75 10.44 1.53
N GLY A 103 -2.49 9.34 1.77
CA GLY A 103 -2.83 8.91 3.13
C GLY A 103 -1.60 8.64 4.01
N TYR A 104 -0.58 7.95 3.47
CA TYR A 104 0.67 7.73 4.21
C TYR A 104 1.44 9.02 4.46
N LEU A 105 1.57 9.88 3.44
CA LEU A 105 2.33 11.13 3.55
C LEU A 105 1.63 12.13 4.49
N ASP A 106 0.31 12.18 4.48
CA ASP A 106 -0.48 13.00 5.41
C ASP A 106 -0.27 12.54 6.86
N ALA A 107 -0.41 11.24 7.12
CA ALA A 107 -0.19 10.67 8.45
C ALA A 107 1.24 10.88 8.98
N LEU A 108 2.23 10.89 8.09
CA LEU A 108 3.63 11.15 8.42
C LEU A 108 3.99 12.65 8.49
N ASN A 109 3.03 13.56 8.34
CA ASN A 109 3.26 15.01 8.23
C ASN A 109 4.19 15.38 7.06
N GLN A 110 4.17 14.63 5.96
CA GLN A 110 5.03 14.81 4.78
C GLN A 110 4.26 15.31 3.54
N PHE A 111 3.02 15.74 3.69
CA PHE A 111 2.19 16.20 2.55
C PHE A 111 2.79 17.43 1.84
N ASP A 112 3.62 18.24 2.52
CA ASP A 112 4.32 19.39 1.91
C ASP A 112 5.39 18.99 0.89
N THR A 113 5.84 17.74 0.93
CA THR A 113 6.79 17.21 -0.04
C THR A 113 6.16 16.86 -1.38
N ILE A 114 4.81 16.77 -1.46
CA ILE A 114 4.09 16.42 -2.69
C ILE A 114 4.16 17.60 -3.66
N ILE A 115 4.81 17.38 -4.81
CA ILE A 115 4.94 18.37 -5.88
C ILE A 115 4.05 18.08 -7.08
N ALA A 116 3.61 16.82 -7.24
CA ALA A 116 2.71 16.43 -8.32
C ALA A 116 1.91 15.17 -8.00
N ALA A 117 0.75 15.05 -8.65
CA ALA A 117 -0.15 13.90 -8.56
C ALA A 117 -0.62 13.47 -9.96
N ALA A 118 -0.73 12.15 -10.17
CA ALA A 118 -1.22 11.59 -11.43
C ALA A 118 -2.74 11.56 -11.51
N THR A 119 -3.42 11.31 -10.38
CA THR A 119 -4.88 11.17 -10.33
C THR A 119 -5.53 12.25 -9.43
N PRO A 120 -5.36 13.55 -9.76
CA PRO A 120 -5.74 14.65 -8.88
C PRO A 120 -7.23 14.72 -8.58
N ASP A 121 -8.08 14.27 -9.50
CA ASP A 121 -9.54 14.29 -9.33
C ASP A 121 -10.03 13.30 -8.26
N TYR A 122 -9.25 12.24 -8.00
CA TYR A 122 -9.55 11.22 -6.99
C TYR A 122 -8.97 11.51 -5.60
N VAL A 123 -8.38 12.68 -5.40
CA VAL A 123 -7.84 13.09 -4.09
C VAL A 123 -8.99 13.49 -3.16
N SER A 124 -9.06 12.88 -1.98
CA SER A 124 -10.06 13.21 -0.96
C SER A 124 -9.57 14.28 0.03
N ASN A 125 -8.27 14.32 0.31
CA ASN A 125 -7.67 15.28 1.24
C ASN A 125 -7.88 16.73 0.77
N ALA A 126 -8.57 17.55 1.58
CA ALA A 126 -8.97 18.91 1.21
C ALA A 126 -7.76 19.82 0.99
N THR A 127 -6.73 19.74 1.83
CA THR A 127 -5.51 20.55 1.71
C THR A 127 -4.79 20.27 0.40
N ILE A 128 -4.64 19.00 0.05
CA ILE A 128 -3.99 18.59 -1.20
C ILE A 128 -4.82 19.05 -2.41
N ARG A 129 -6.15 18.96 -2.35
CA ARG A 129 -7.01 19.47 -3.44
C ARG A 129 -6.83 20.98 -3.65
N THR A 130 -6.84 21.78 -2.58
CA THR A 130 -6.57 23.22 -2.69
C THR A 130 -5.22 23.49 -3.36
N ARG A 131 -4.19 22.76 -3.00
CA ARG A 131 -2.85 22.90 -3.61
C ARG A 131 -2.77 22.41 -5.05
N ILE A 132 -3.66 21.52 -5.47
CA ILE A 132 -3.81 21.13 -6.89
C ILE A 132 -4.54 22.24 -7.66
N GLU A 133 -5.57 22.84 -7.06
CA GLU A 133 -6.37 23.90 -7.66
C GLU A 133 -5.58 25.20 -7.85
N ASP A 134 -4.74 25.57 -6.88
CA ASP A 134 -3.86 26.75 -6.97
C ASP A 134 -2.57 26.51 -7.78
N GLY A 135 -2.35 25.26 -8.24
CA GLY A 135 -1.20 24.89 -9.06
C GLY A 135 0.10 24.63 -8.30
N THR A 136 0.09 24.68 -6.96
CA THR A 136 1.25 24.30 -6.11
C THR A 136 1.61 22.82 -6.33
N ILE A 137 0.59 21.95 -6.43
CA ILE A 137 0.76 20.55 -6.82
C ILE A 137 0.38 20.39 -8.29
N GLN A 138 1.32 19.91 -9.10
CA GLN A 138 1.18 19.81 -10.53
C GLN A 138 0.41 18.54 -10.94
N LYS A 139 -0.41 18.63 -12.00
CA LYS A 139 -1.02 17.46 -12.65
C LYS A 139 -0.05 16.87 -13.65
N VAL A 140 0.30 15.60 -13.51
CA VAL A 140 1.26 14.90 -14.39
C VAL A 140 0.62 13.87 -15.30
N GLN A 141 -0.69 13.67 -15.20
CA GLN A 141 -1.47 12.79 -16.07
C GLN A 141 -2.72 13.50 -16.56
N SER A 142 -3.10 13.20 -17.81
CA SER A 142 -4.36 13.64 -18.43
C SER A 142 -5.01 12.41 -19.09
N GLY A 143 -6.13 11.94 -18.55
CA GLY A 143 -6.71 10.66 -18.94
C GLY A 143 -5.73 9.51 -18.75
N ALA A 144 -5.51 8.70 -19.80
CA ALA A 144 -4.53 7.61 -19.77
C ALA A 144 -3.09 8.07 -20.10
N ALA A 145 -2.88 9.33 -20.50
CA ALA A 145 -1.59 9.83 -20.96
C ALA A 145 -0.79 10.45 -19.81
N LEU A 146 0.35 9.84 -19.48
CA LEU A 146 1.32 10.38 -18.54
C LEU A 146 2.30 11.33 -19.24
N ASN A 147 2.52 12.51 -18.66
CA ASN A 147 3.45 13.51 -19.18
C ASN A 147 4.84 13.31 -18.56
N ILE A 148 5.67 12.46 -19.18
CA ILE A 148 7.03 12.15 -18.72
C ILE A 148 7.94 13.37 -18.80
N GLU A 149 7.82 14.20 -19.84
CA GLU A 149 8.63 15.42 -19.99
C GLU A 149 8.40 16.37 -18.82
N ARG A 150 7.14 16.57 -18.44
CA ARG A 150 6.79 17.39 -17.25
C ARG A 150 7.39 16.80 -15.98
N MET A 151 7.36 15.49 -15.82
CA MET A 151 7.96 14.82 -14.65
C MET A 151 9.49 15.02 -14.61
N LEU A 152 10.17 14.97 -15.76
CA LEU A 152 11.59 15.27 -15.84
C LEU A 152 11.90 16.72 -15.46
N LEU A 153 11.09 17.68 -15.92
CA LEU A 153 11.22 19.10 -15.56
C LEU A 153 10.98 19.35 -14.06
N LEU A 154 10.11 18.58 -13.44
CA LEU A 154 9.82 18.67 -12.02
C LEU A 154 10.98 18.16 -11.14
N GLN A 155 11.91 17.38 -11.67
CA GLN A 155 13.06 16.83 -10.94
C GLN A 155 12.66 16.23 -9.57
N PRO A 156 11.77 15.22 -9.51
CA PRO A 156 11.38 14.62 -8.25
C PRO A 156 12.56 13.86 -7.60
N ASP A 157 12.60 13.86 -6.28
CA ASP A 157 13.49 12.99 -5.50
C ASP A 157 12.93 11.57 -5.43
N LEU A 158 11.61 11.43 -5.59
CA LEU A 158 10.88 10.17 -5.42
C LEU A 158 9.57 10.18 -6.23
N ILE A 159 9.30 9.07 -6.91
CA ILE A 159 7.99 8.77 -7.51
C ILE A 159 7.45 7.51 -6.86
N LEU A 160 6.33 7.64 -6.12
CA LEU A 160 5.64 6.51 -5.49
C LEU A 160 4.58 5.96 -6.44
N THR A 161 4.65 4.66 -6.72
CA THR A 161 3.71 3.97 -7.61
C THR A 161 3.63 2.47 -7.28
N SER A 162 2.68 1.77 -7.88
CA SER A 162 2.53 0.31 -7.81
C SER A 162 2.54 -0.31 -9.21
N ILE A 163 2.68 -1.63 -9.30
CA ILE A 163 2.51 -2.39 -10.54
C ILE A 163 1.21 -3.17 -10.41
N THR A 164 0.29 -2.98 -11.33
CA THR A 164 -1.01 -3.67 -11.31
C THR A 164 -0.97 -5.00 -12.08
N GLY A 165 0.05 -5.22 -12.90
CA GLY A 165 0.16 -6.36 -13.82
C GLY A 165 -0.53 -6.13 -15.15
N ASP A 166 -1.16 -5.00 -15.34
CA ASP A 166 -1.71 -4.57 -16.63
C ASP A 166 -0.71 -3.62 -17.34
N LEU A 167 -0.11 -4.10 -18.41
CA LEU A 167 0.89 -3.34 -19.17
C LEU A 167 0.36 -2.01 -19.73
N ALA A 168 -0.96 -1.86 -19.89
CA ALA A 168 -1.56 -0.62 -20.33
C ALA A 168 -1.50 0.49 -19.26
N PHE A 169 -1.55 0.09 -17.99
CA PHE A 169 -1.49 0.98 -16.84
C PHE A 169 -0.13 0.97 -16.12
N ASP A 170 0.72 -0.03 -16.39
CA ASP A 170 2.04 -0.14 -15.75
C ASP A 170 3.02 0.85 -16.38
N VAL A 171 3.02 2.04 -15.83
CA VAL A 171 3.92 3.15 -16.22
C VAL A 171 5.33 3.07 -15.61
N PRO A 172 5.58 2.34 -14.50
CA PRO A 172 6.85 2.39 -13.77
C PRO A 172 8.08 2.12 -14.64
N LEU A 173 7.99 1.18 -15.59
CA LEU A 173 9.11 0.86 -16.50
C LEU A 173 9.48 2.02 -17.43
N LYS A 174 8.49 2.78 -17.90
CA LYS A 174 8.73 3.94 -18.77
C LYS A 174 9.41 5.06 -17.98
N LEU A 175 8.98 5.30 -16.75
CA LEU A 175 9.56 6.29 -15.85
C LEU A 175 11.01 5.93 -15.47
N ALA A 176 11.26 4.68 -15.10
CA ALA A 176 12.59 4.21 -14.74
C ALA A 176 13.57 4.29 -15.95
N ARG A 177 13.11 3.95 -17.17
CA ARG A 177 13.90 4.12 -18.39
C ARG A 177 14.22 5.58 -18.70
N ALA A 178 13.38 6.51 -18.29
CA ALA A 178 13.63 7.94 -18.37
C ALA A 178 14.60 8.46 -17.29
N GLY A 179 15.13 7.59 -16.42
CA GLY A 179 16.07 7.95 -15.35
C GLY A 179 15.41 8.56 -14.12
N LEU A 180 14.10 8.47 -14.00
CA LEU A 180 13.34 9.00 -12.86
C LEU A 180 13.43 8.05 -11.64
N PRO A 181 13.43 8.59 -10.39
CA PRO A 181 13.60 7.82 -9.16
C PRO A 181 12.28 7.14 -8.73
N VAL A 182 11.94 6.03 -9.40
CA VAL A 182 10.69 5.29 -9.17
C VAL A 182 10.87 4.31 -8.02
N VAL A 183 9.96 4.38 -7.05
CA VAL A 183 9.83 3.40 -5.97
C VAL A 183 8.46 2.74 -6.06
N LEU A 184 8.49 1.41 -6.12
CA LEU A 184 7.32 0.56 -6.21
C LEU A 184 6.78 0.23 -4.82
N SER A 185 5.48 -0.08 -4.73
CA SER A 185 4.87 -0.63 -3.54
C SER A 185 4.09 -1.90 -3.90
N ALA A 186 4.11 -2.88 -3.00
CA ALA A 186 3.30 -4.09 -3.08
C ALA A 186 2.25 -4.16 -1.96
N GLY A 187 1.90 -3.01 -1.35
CA GLY A 187 0.95 -2.95 -0.25
C GLY A 187 -0.45 -3.49 -0.63
N TYR A 188 -0.85 -3.34 -1.89
CA TYR A 188 -2.13 -3.87 -2.38
C TYR A 188 -2.16 -5.41 -2.46
N MET A 189 -1.00 -6.08 -2.47
CA MET A 189 -0.85 -7.53 -2.48
C MET A 189 -0.89 -8.16 -1.08
N GLU A 190 -0.84 -7.35 -0.02
CA GLU A 190 -0.95 -7.83 1.35
C GLU A 190 -2.33 -8.42 1.61
N GLN A 191 -2.38 -9.49 2.38
CA GLN A 191 -3.59 -10.27 2.64
C GLN A 191 -4.32 -9.86 3.93
N HIS A 192 -3.74 -8.93 4.69
CA HIS A 192 -4.28 -8.48 5.97
C HIS A 192 -4.37 -6.95 6.02
N PRO A 193 -5.44 -6.35 6.61
CA PRO A 193 -5.55 -4.90 6.73
C PRO A 193 -4.36 -4.26 7.45
N LEU A 194 -3.91 -4.84 8.58
CA LEU A 194 -2.73 -4.37 9.30
C LEU A 194 -1.44 -4.48 8.47
N ALA A 195 -1.31 -5.51 7.62
CA ALA A 195 -0.16 -5.64 6.74
C ALA A 195 -0.09 -4.49 5.72
N ARG A 196 -1.23 -4.05 5.19
CA ARG A 196 -1.30 -2.86 4.32
C ARG A 196 -0.94 -1.59 5.07
N ALA A 197 -1.48 -1.39 6.27
CA ALA A 197 -1.18 -0.23 7.09
C ALA A 197 0.29 -0.16 7.48
N GLU A 198 0.94 -1.30 7.72
CA GLU A 198 2.35 -1.38 8.10
C GLU A 198 3.31 -0.84 7.02
N TRP A 199 2.86 -0.70 5.77
CA TRP A 199 3.61 -0.04 4.70
C TRP A 199 3.94 1.44 5.02
N ILE A 200 3.27 2.05 6.00
CA ILE A 200 3.66 3.38 6.50
C ILE A 200 5.12 3.39 6.96
N LYS A 201 5.64 2.27 7.54
CA LYS A 201 7.04 2.14 7.96
C LYS A 201 8.00 2.12 6.76
N PHE A 202 7.58 1.49 5.64
CA PHE A 202 8.34 1.53 4.40
C PHE A 202 8.41 2.95 3.83
N ILE A 203 7.27 3.64 3.76
CA ILE A 203 7.22 5.02 3.26
C ILE A 203 8.04 5.96 4.15
N ALA A 204 7.92 5.83 5.48
CA ALA A 204 8.63 6.67 6.45
C ALA A 204 10.17 6.65 6.28
N ALA A 205 10.72 5.50 5.85
CA ALA A 205 12.16 5.36 5.66
C ALA A 205 12.74 6.31 4.60
N PHE A 206 11.94 6.88 3.72
CA PHE A 206 12.37 7.87 2.75
C PHE A 206 12.43 9.30 3.32
N PHE A 207 11.86 9.52 4.52
CA PHE A 207 11.68 10.86 5.13
C PHE A 207 12.32 10.97 6.51
N ASP A 208 13.04 9.93 6.97
CA ASP A 208 13.56 9.82 8.33
C ASP A 208 12.47 10.01 9.41
N ALA A 209 11.25 9.43 9.13
CA ALA A 209 10.06 9.55 9.96
C ALA A 209 9.64 8.20 10.60
N GLU A 210 10.59 7.29 10.80
CA GLU A 210 10.35 5.91 11.24
C GLU A 210 9.70 5.83 12.63
N ASP A 211 10.10 6.69 13.56
CA ASP A 211 9.54 6.71 14.92
C ASP A 211 8.06 7.12 14.91
N LEU A 212 7.70 8.12 14.09
CA LEU A 212 6.31 8.53 13.91
C LEU A 212 5.49 7.42 13.26
N ALA A 213 6.02 6.78 12.20
CA ALA A 213 5.37 5.66 11.54
C ALA A 213 5.10 4.49 12.50
N LYS A 214 6.08 4.17 13.34
CA LYS A 214 5.97 3.13 14.37
C LYS A 214 4.84 3.47 15.34
N GLN A 215 4.81 4.68 15.88
CA GLN A 215 3.77 5.12 16.81
C GLN A 215 2.37 5.05 16.21
N ILE A 216 2.19 5.55 14.98
CA ILE A 216 0.90 5.54 14.28
C ILE A 216 0.44 4.09 14.08
N PHE A 217 1.32 3.25 13.54
CA PHE A 217 1.00 1.85 13.26
C PHE A 217 0.66 1.07 14.53
N GLU A 218 1.49 1.17 15.57
CA GLU A 218 1.26 0.44 16.84
C GLU A 218 -0.04 0.88 17.52
N THR A 219 -0.39 2.16 17.47
CA THR A 219 -1.68 2.66 17.98
C THR A 219 -2.86 2.07 17.22
N SER A 220 -2.81 2.08 15.88
CA SER A 220 -3.86 1.50 15.04
C SER A 220 -3.96 -0.01 15.22
N ALA A 221 -2.83 -0.72 15.28
CA ALA A 221 -2.79 -2.17 15.48
C ALA A 221 -3.40 -2.58 16.83
N LEU A 222 -3.04 -1.88 17.89
CA LEU A 222 -3.62 -2.14 19.23
C LEU A 222 -5.15 -1.95 19.24
N ARG A 223 -5.66 -0.88 18.63
CA ARG A 223 -7.11 -0.65 18.51
C ARG A 223 -7.78 -1.72 17.66
N TYR A 224 -7.14 -2.14 16.58
CA TYR A 224 -7.62 -3.22 15.73
C TYR A 224 -7.76 -4.53 16.53
N GLU A 225 -6.73 -4.91 17.29
CA GLU A 225 -6.74 -6.12 18.13
C GLU A 225 -7.81 -6.06 19.23
N LEU A 226 -8.02 -4.90 19.86
CA LEU A 226 -9.10 -4.71 20.83
C LEU A 226 -10.49 -4.87 20.20
N LEU A 227 -10.67 -4.48 18.96
CA LEU A 227 -11.90 -4.69 18.21
C LEU A 227 -12.11 -6.17 17.86
N LEU A 228 -11.05 -6.92 17.51
CA LEU A 228 -11.15 -8.38 17.32
C LEU A 228 -11.66 -9.10 18.57
N GLU A 229 -11.23 -8.69 19.76
CA GLU A 229 -11.72 -9.31 21.01
C GLU A 229 -13.23 -9.09 21.23
N LYS A 230 -13.81 -7.96 20.77
CA LYS A 230 -15.27 -7.74 20.82
C LYS A 230 -16.05 -8.73 19.94
N VAL A 231 -15.48 -9.12 18.81
CA VAL A 231 -16.12 -9.99 17.81
C VAL A 231 -15.91 -11.48 18.10
N LYS A 232 -14.95 -11.82 18.95
CA LYS A 232 -14.49 -13.19 19.18
C LYS A 232 -15.59 -14.15 19.69
N GLN A 233 -16.56 -13.64 20.44
CA GLN A 233 -17.63 -14.44 21.06
C GLN A 233 -18.90 -14.52 20.21
N ILE A 234 -18.89 -13.93 19.02
CA ILE A 234 -20.07 -13.93 18.14
C ILE A 234 -20.27 -15.33 17.54
N GLU A 235 -21.40 -15.93 17.83
CA GLU A 235 -21.81 -17.22 17.26
C GLU A 235 -22.51 -17.06 15.89
N GLN A 236 -23.37 -16.05 15.76
CA GLN A 236 -24.12 -15.79 14.54
C GLN A 236 -23.39 -14.76 13.68
N ARG A 237 -22.94 -15.19 12.52
CA ARG A 237 -22.23 -14.38 11.56
C ARG A 237 -23.09 -14.10 10.34
N PRO A 238 -23.47 -12.84 10.05
CA PRO A 238 -24.24 -12.53 8.86
C PRO A 238 -23.45 -12.90 7.60
N THR A 239 -24.12 -13.41 6.60
CA THR A 239 -23.53 -13.68 5.29
C THR A 239 -23.29 -12.36 4.56
N VAL A 240 -22.12 -12.24 3.90
CA VAL A 240 -21.68 -10.99 3.29
C VAL A 240 -21.17 -11.22 1.87
N PHE A 241 -21.58 -10.35 0.95
CA PHE A 241 -20.94 -10.22 -0.36
C PHE A 241 -20.56 -8.77 -0.65
N CYS A 242 -19.72 -8.55 -1.68
CA CYS A 242 -19.18 -7.23 -1.95
C CYS A 242 -19.10 -6.91 -3.45
N GLY A 243 -18.90 -5.62 -3.75
CA GLY A 243 -18.67 -5.13 -5.10
C GLY A 243 -19.95 -4.97 -5.93
N ALA A 244 -19.75 -4.65 -7.20
CA ALA A 244 -20.77 -4.56 -8.24
C ALA A 244 -20.13 -4.87 -9.60
N PRO A 245 -20.91 -5.17 -10.65
CA PRO A 245 -20.37 -5.40 -11.99
C PRO A 245 -19.67 -4.16 -12.53
N TYR A 246 -18.56 -4.39 -13.20
CA TYR A 246 -17.83 -3.37 -13.95
C TYR A 246 -17.29 -3.98 -15.24
N SER A 247 -17.49 -3.30 -16.38
CA SER A 247 -17.03 -3.78 -17.70
C SER A 247 -17.46 -5.22 -18.02
N GLY A 248 -18.69 -5.62 -17.66
CA GLY A 248 -19.27 -6.92 -18.02
C GLY A 248 -18.94 -8.08 -17.06
N ALA A 249 -18.15 -7.85 -16.01
CA ALA A 249 -17.85 -8.86 -15.00
C ALA A 249 -18.05 -8.32 -13.58
N TRP A 250 -18.34 -9.22 -12.63
CA TRP A 250 -18.34 -8.87 -11.20
C TRP A 250 -16.97 -9.11 -10.61
N HIS A 251 -16.27 -8.04 -10.27
CA HIS A 251 -14.95 -8.12 -9.66
C HIS A 251 -15.07 -8.38 -8.17
N MET A 252 -15.09 -9.67 -7.80
CA MET A 252 -15.25 -10.12 -6.42
C MET A 252 -13.89 -10.18 -5.72
N ALA A 253 -13.84 -9.81 -4.45
CA ALA A 253 -12.62 -9.98 -3.66
C ALA A 253 -12.31 -11.48 -3.47
N GLY A 254 -11.08 -11.89 -3.71
CA GLY A 254 -10.64 -13.27 -3.43
C GLY A 254 -10.66 -13.58 -1.94
N GLY A 255 -10.83 -14.85 -1.58
CA GLY A 255 -10.94 -15.28 -0.18
C GLY A 255 -9.68 -15.05 0.66
N GLU A 256 -8.52 -14.86 0.00
CA GLU A 256 -7.24 -14.52 0.65
C GLU A 256 -6.92 -13.01 0.59
N SER A 257 -7.86 -12.18 0.16
CA SER A 257 -7.67 -10.74 0.09
C SER A 257 -7.78 -10.08 1.47
N TYR A 258 -7.18 -8.90 1.61
CA TYR A 258 -7.33 -8.09 2.83
C TYR A 258 -8.80 -7.72 3.13
N LEU A 259 -9.66 -7.58 2.10
CA LEU A 259 -11.09 -7.32 2.30
C LEU A 259 -11.81 -8.55 2.85
N ALA A 260 -11.52 -9.74 2.31
CA ALA A 260 -12.05 -10.99 2.85
C ALA A 260 -11.61 -11.22 4.31
N GLN A 261 -10.35 -10.84 4.63
CA GLN A 261 -9.85 -10.86 6.01
C GLN A 261 -10.61 -9.85 6.87
N ALA A 262 -10.78 -8.61 6.43
CA ALA A 262 -11.52 -7.59 7.18
C ALA A 262 -12.98 -8.00 7.46
N ILE A 263 -13.65 -8.65 6.49
CA ILE A 263 -15.00 -9.20 6.68
C ILE A 263 -15.00 -10.26 7.79
N ARG A 264 -14.04 -11.18 7.78
CA ARG A 264 -13.91 -12.22 8.84
C ARG A 264 -13.63 -11.59 10.20
N ASP A 265 -12.74 -10.62 10.25
CA ASP A 265 -12.32 -9.91 11.46
C ASP A 265 -13.47 -9.09 12.07
N ALA A 266 -14.36 -8.57 11.22
CA ALA A 266 -15.58 -7.88 11.64
C ALA A 266 -16.74 -8.82 12.00
N GLY A 267 -16.53 -10.14 11.97
CA GLY A 267 -17.54 -11.14 12.32
C GLY A 267 -18.52 -11.51 11.20
N GLY A 268 -18.21 -11.16 9.95
CA GLY A 268 -19.00 -11.56 8.79
C GLY A 268 -18.61 -12.92 8.20
N ALA A 269 -19.55 -13.60 7.56
CA ALA A 269 -19.35 -14.82 6.79
C ALA A 269 -19.28 -14.48 5.30
N TYR A 270 -18.06 -14.32 4.78
CA TYR A 270 -17.85 -13.94 3.38
C TYR A 270 -18.20 -15.08 2.43
N LEU A 271 -19.09 -14.87 1.46
CA LEU A 271 -19.58 -15.91 0.55
C LEU A 271 -18.52 -16.53 -0.36
N TRP A 272 -17.45 -15.82 -0.67
CA TRP A 272 -16.33 -16.30 -1.50
C TRP A 272 -15.05 -16.52 -0.71
N ALA A 273 -15.16 -16.83 0.59
CA ALA A 273 -14.01 -17.09 1.46
C ALA A 273 -13.17 -18.30 1.00
N ASP A 274 -13.79 -19.25 0.31
CA ASP A 274 -13.19 -20.46 -0.25
C ASP A 274 -12.49 -20.28 -1.59
N VAL A 275 -12.63 -19.11 -2.23
CA VAL A 275 -12.02 -18.85 -3.55
C VAL A 275 -10.61 -18.29 -3.37
N PRO A 276 -9.57 -19.02 -3.82
CA PRO A 276 -8.18 -18.61 -3.59
C PRO A 276 -7.82 -17.32 -4.35
N GLY A 277 -6.92 -16.54 -3.76
CA GLY A 277 -6.34 -15.33 -4.35
C GLY A 277 -6.53 -14.09 -3.49
N SER A 278 -5.54 -13.19 -3.56
CA SER A 278 -5.49 -11.94 -2.79
C SER A 278 -6.08 -10.73 -3.51
N GLY A 279 -6.30 -10.81 -4.82
CA GLY A 279 -6.82 -9.73 -5.65
C GLY A 279 -8.30 -9.87 -5.99
N ALA A 280 -8.77 -9.03 -6.91
CA ALA A 280 -10.09 -9.14 -7.50
C ALA A 280 -10.17 -10.34 -8.46
N ILE A 281 -11.27 -11.08 -8.39
CA ILE A 281 -11.55 -12.24 -9.23
C ILE A 281 -12.75 -11.89 -10.10
N PRO A 282 -12.60 -11.88 -11.43
CA PRO A 282 -13.72 -11.65 -12.33
C PRO A 282 -14.65 -12.86 -12.30
N LEU A 283 -15.91 -12.63 -11.94
CA LEU A 283 -16.97 -13.64 -11.94
C LEU A 283 -18.04 -13.28 -12.94
N ASP A 284 -18.69 -14.30 -13.46
CA ASP A 284 -19.93 -14.15 -14.21
C ASP A 284 -21.03 -13.56 -13.33
N THR A 285 -21.71 -12.53 -13.82
CA THR A 285 -22.71 -11.78 -13.06
C THR A 285 -23.89 -12.67 -12.65
N GLU A 286 -24.34 -13.59 -13.51
CA GLU A 286 -25.43 -14.51 -13.20
C GLU A 286 -25.07 -15.51 -12.09
N ARG A 287 -23.79 -15.91 -12.03
CA ARG A 287 -23.28 -16.73 -10.92
C ARG A 287 -23.38 -15.99 -9.59
N VAL A 288 -23.06 -14.68 -9.59
CA VAL A 288 -23.17 -13.86 -8.38
C VAL A 288 -24.64 -13.69 -7.99
N PHE A 289 -25.54 -13.39 -8.93
CA PHE A 289 -26.97 -13.28 -8.67
C PHE A 289 -27.53 -14.54 -8.00
N ARG A 290 -27.15 -15.73 -8.46
CA ARG A 290 -27.61 -16.99 -7.86
C ARG A 290 -27.03 -17.25 -6.47
N LYS A 291 -25.70 -17.00 -6.28
CA LYS A 291 -25.04 -17.31 -5.01
C LYS A 291 -25.38 -16.31 -3.91
N ALA A 292 -25.58 -15.02 -4.27
CA ALA A 292 -25.80 -13.94 -3.30
C ALA A 292 -27.27 -13.59 -3.09
N ALA A 293 -28.23 -14.31 -3.73
CA ALA A 293 -29.65 -13.98 -3.66
C ALA A 293 -30.18 -13.75 -2.25
N ASP A 294 -29.86 -14.68 -1.34
CA ASP A 294 -30.35 -14.71 0.03
C ASP A 294 -29.33 -14.19 1.06
N THR A 295 -28.33 -13.45 0.61
CA THR A 295 -27.26 -12.92 1.49
C THR A 295 -27.75 -11.79 2.36
N ASP A 296 -27.37 -11.77 3.64
CA ASP A 296 -27.84 -10.81 4.63
C ASP A 296 -27.35 -9.39 4.36
N ILE A 297 -26.08 -9.22 3.95
CA ILE A 297 -25.44 -7.91 3.85
C ILE A 297 -24.68 -7.79 2.53
N TRP A 298 -24.85 -6.65 1.86
CA TRP A 298 -24.12 -6.24 0.68
C TRP A 298 -23.23 -5.03 1.02
N ILE A 299 -21.91 -5.16 0.87
CA ILE A 299 -20.97 -4.06 1.13
C ILE A 299 -20.24 -3.63 -0.15
N ASN A 300 -19.80 -2.37 -0.17
CA ASN A 300 -18.96 -1.79 -1.22
C ASN A 300 -19.52 -1.96 -2.63
N PRO A 301 -20.79 -1.65 -2.90
CA PRO A 301 -21.35 -1.74 -4.24
C PRO A 301 -20.80 -0.64 -5.17
N SER A 302 -19.48 -0.67 -5.44
CA SER A 302 -18.80 0.27 -6.34
C SER A 302 -18.97 1.75 -5.94
N PHE A 303 -19.35 2.62 -6.87
CA PHE A 303 -19.41 4.07 -6.68
C PHE A 303 -20.81 4.58 -6.31
N TYR A 304 -21.79 3.71 -6.19
CA TYR A 304 -23.17 4.10 -5.92
C TYR A 304 -23.33 4.71 -4.53
N GLN A 305 -24.09 5.79 -4.44
CA GLN A 305 -24.35 6.53 -3.19
C GLN A 305 -25.77 6.36 -2.67
N SER A 306 -26.67 5.81 -3.49
CA SER A 306 -28.07 5.49 -3.13
C SER A 306 -28.53 4.18 -3.74
N LEU A 307 -29.60 3.58 -3.19
CA LEU A 307 -30.27 2.43 -3.78
C LEU A 307 -30.87 2.80 -5.15
N ASN A 308 -31.35 4.02 -5.34
CA ASN A 308 -31.88 4.48 -6.62
C ASN A 308 -30.81 4.45 -7.73
N GLU A 309 -29.60 4.94 -7.46
CA GLU A 309 -28.48 4.84 -8.41
C GLU A 309 -28.14 3.39 -8.73
N LEU A 310 -28.10 2.53 -7.71
CA LEU A 310 -27.81 1.13 -7.83
C LEU A 310 -28.85 0.41 -8.71
N TYR A 311 -30.14 0.65 -8.46
CA TYR A 311 -31.24 0.05 -9.21
C TYR A 311 -31.37 0.62 -10.63
N ALA A 312 -31.01 1.86 -10.85
CA ALA A 312 -30.95 2.44 -12.19
C ALA A 312 -29.87 1.76 -13.06
N ALA A 313 -28.78 1.29 -12.45
CA ALA A 313 -27.75 0.56 -13.17
C ALA A 313 -28.17 -0.87 -13.56
N ASP A 314 -28.86 -1.57 -12.66
CA ASP A 314 -29.46 -2.88 -12.94
C ASP A 314 -30.63 -3.15 -11.97
N GLN A 315 -31.86 -3.19 -12.52
CA GLN A 315 -33.08 -3.43 -11.73
C GLN A 315 -33.07 -4.78 -10.99
N ARG A 316 -32.27 -5.76 -11.44
CA ARG A 316 -32.16 -7.07 -10.80
C ARG A 316 -31.55 -6.99 -9.40
N PHE A 317 -30.81 -5.94 -9.08
CA PHE A 317 -30.21 -5.71 -7.75
C PHE A 317 -31.27 -5.62 -6.64
N GLN A 318 -32.50 -5.19 -6.98
CA GLN A 318 -33.63 -5.19 -6.04
C GLN A 318 -34.02 -6.60 -5.56
N LYS A 319 -33.58 -7.66 -6.25
CA LYS A 319 -33.91 -9.05 -5.90
C LYS A 319 -33.01 -9.63 -4.82
N PHE A 320 -31.87 -9.01 -4.52
CA PHE A 320 -31.03 -9.45 -3.41
C PHE A 320 -31.75 -9.21 -2.07
N HIS A 321 -31.70 -10.20 -1.19
CA HIS A 321 -32.26 -10.07 0.18
C HIS A 321 -31.68 -8.85 0.91
N ALA A 322 -30.35 -8.64 0.84
CA ALA A 322 -29.70 -7.48 1.41
C ALA A 322 -30.29 -6.14 0.94
N ALA A 323 -30.70 -6.03 -0.33
CA ALA A 323 -31.31 -4.83 -0.87
C ALA A 323 -32.77 -4.66 -0.38
N GLN A 324 -33.53 -5.76 -0.29
CA GLN A 324 -34.92 -5.74 0.19
C GLN A 324 -35.01 -5.44 1.69
N SER A 325 -34.04 -5.92 2.47
CA SER A 325 -33.97 -5.67 3.92
C SER A 325 -33.26 -4.36 4.29
N GLY A 326 -32.76 -3.61 3.28
CA GLY A 326 -32.06 -2.34 3.49
C GLY A 326 -30.63 -2.50 4.02
N HIS A 327 -30.04 -3.69 3.95
CA HIS A 327 -28.70 -3.97 4.44
C HIS A 327 -27.63 -3.83 3.35
N VAL A 328 -27.67 -2.70 2.64
CA VAL A 328 -26.65 -2.30 1.64
C VAL A 328 -25.84 -1.15 2.19
N PHE A 329 -24.53 -1.36 2.32
CA PHE A 329 -23.62 -0.36 2.88
C PHE A 329 -22.47 -0.08 1.92
N ASN A 330 -22.08 1.17 1.78
CA ASN A 330 -20.96 1.55 0.93
C ASN A 330 -19.94 2.39 1.70
N ASN A 331 -18.67 2.27 1.32
CA ASN A 331 -17.55 3.01 1.91
C ASN A 331 -17.40 4.43 1.34
N THR A 332 -18.50 5.04 0.94
CA THR A 332 -18.54 6.32 0.20
C THR A 332 -18.97 7.51 1.05
N LYS A 333 -19.05 7.38 2.38
CA LYS A 333 -19.47 8.48 3.28
C LYS A 333 -18.59 9.72 3.15
N GLN A 334 -17.28 9.54 2.96
CA GLN A 334 -16.32 10.63 2.77
C GLN A 334 -15.86 10.74 1.31
N ARG A 335 -16.74 10.42 0.36
CA ARG A 335 -16.45 10.57 -1.05
C ARG A 335 -16.69 12.02 -1.49
N THR A 336 -15.74 12.60 -2.24
CA THR A 336 -15.87 13.91 -2.86
C THR A 336 -16.73 13.85 -4.12
N VAL A 337 -17.23 15.00 -4.57
CA VAL A 337 -18.00 15.11 -5.82
C VAL A 337 -17.18 14.63 -7.04
N SER A 338 -15.87 14.92 -7.05
CA SER A 338 -14.95 14.47 -8.11
C SER A 338 -14.59 12.99 -8.06
N GLY A 339 -14.96 12.28 -6.99
CA GLY A 339 -14.73 10.82 -6.86
C GLY A 339 -13.63 10.43 -5.88
N GLY A 340 -12.91 11.38 -5.30
CA GLY A 340 -11.93 11.10 -4.24
C GLY A 340 -12.59 10.45 -3.04
N ASN A 341 -11.96 9.44 -2.44
CA ASN A 341 -12.55 8.69 -1.33
C ASN A 341 -11.52 8.44 -0.22
N SER A 342 -11.76 9.03 0.94
CA SER A 342 -10.89 8.93 2.12
C SER A 342 -10.69 7.50 2.63
N PHE A 343 -11.61 6.58 2.33
CA PHE A 343 -11.43 5.15 2.59
C PHE A 343 -10.16 4.59 1.93
N TRP A 344 -9.84 5.03 0.70
CA TRP A 344 -8.66 4.59 -0.04
C TRP A 344 -7.39 5.41 0.24
N GLU A 345 -7.51 6.48 1.02
CA GLU A 345 -6.39 7.30 1.51
C GLU A 345 -6.16 7.03 3.01
N ARG A 346 -6.87 7.75 3.87
CA ARG A 346 -6.74 7.65 5.32
C ARG A 346 -7.12 6.26 5.87
N GLY A 347 -8.14 5.62 5.31
CA GLY A 347 -8.61 4.31 5.76
C GLY A 347 -7.58 3.17 5.61
N ILE A 348 -6.60 3.33 4.70
CA ILE A 348 -5.50 2.36 4.57
C ILE A 348 -4.52 2.46 5.74
N VAL A 349 -4.30 3.66 6.26
CA VAL A 349 -3.42 3.92 7.41
C VAL A 349 -4.10 3.57 8.73
N HIS A 350 -5.43 3.70 8.78
CA HIS A 350 -6.27 3.46 9.96
C HIS A 350 -7.25 2.30 9.73
N PRO A 351 -6.76 1.05 9.59
CA PRO A 351 -7.61 -0.12 9.39
C PRO A 351 -8.49 -0.44 10.61
N ASP A 352 -8.14 0.06 11.80
CA ASP A 352 -8.94 0.00 13.01
C ASP A 352 -10.26 0.79 12.86
N ASP A 353 -10.23 1.98 12.29
CA ASP A 353 -11.44 2.76 11.99
C ASP A 353 -12.33 2.02 10.96
N VAL A 354 -11.72 1.40 9.94
CA VAL A 354 -12.44 0.59 8.94
C VAL A 354 -13.06 -0.65 9.57
N LEU A 355 -12.32 -1.35 10.45
CA LEU A 355 -12.84 -2.52 11.17
C LEU A 355 -14.01 -2.14 12.08
N ALA A 356 -13.91 -1.01 12.79
CA ALA A 356 -14.99 -0.51 13.65
C ALA A 356 -16.28 -0.22 12.84
N ASP A 357 -16.14 0.42 11.67
CA ASP A 357 -17.26 0.63 10.76
C ASP A 357 -17.89 -0.71 10.30
N MET A 358 -17.07 -1.68 9.93
CA MET A 358 -17.55 -2.99 9.47
C MET A 358 -18.21 -3.79 10.61
N ILE A 359 -17.68 -3.72 11.85
CA ILE A 359 -18.34 -4.31 13.02
C ILE A 359 -19.70 -3.65 13.22
N LYS A 360 -19.80 -2.33 13.13
CA LYS A 360 -21.07 -1.62 13.23
C LYS A 360 -22.07 -2.02 12.14
N VAL A 361 -21.60 -2.31 10.93
CA VAL A 361 -22.43 -2.83 9.84
C VAL A 361 -22.96 -4.23 10.16
N PHE A 362 -22.12 -5.13 10.67
CA PHE A 362 -22.45 -6.54 10.84
C PHE A 362 -23.10 -6.83 12.20
N HIS A 363 -22.72 -6.10 13.23
CA HIS A 363 -23.08 -6.27 14.63
C HIS A 363 -23.30 -4.91 15.31
N PRO A 364 -24.35 -4.16 14.94
CA PRO A 364 -24.59 -2.81 15.43
C PRO A 364 -24.70 -2.73 16.95
N GLU A 365 -25.13 -3.82 17.61
CA GLU A 365 -25.22 -3.94 19.07
C GLU A 365 -23.88 -3.91 19.79
N LEU A 366 -22.78 -4.31 19.12
CA LEU A 366 -21.42 -4.24 19.70
C LEU A 366 -20.81 -2.84 19.65
N MET A 367 -21.37 -1.98 18.82
CA MET A 367 -20.86 -0.64 18.56
C MET A 367 -22.00 0.42 18.63
N PRO A 368 -22.79 0.46 19.74
CA PRO A 368 -23.98 1.31 19.82
C PRO A 368 -23.66 2.79 19.62
N ASP A 369 -22.58 3.29 20.22
CA ASP A 369 -22.16 4.69 20.21
C ASP A 369 -21.19 5.03 19.06
N TRP A 370 -20.84 4.06 18.20
CA TRP A 370 -19.93 4.31 17.08
C TRP A 370 -20.64 5.02 15.95
N GLU A 371 -20.10 6.13 15.48
CA GLU A 371 -20.53 6.81 14.28
C GLU A 371 -19.65 6.37 13.10
N PHE A 372 -20.28 5.96 11.99
CA PHE A 372 -19.54 5.58 10.79
C PHE A 372 -18.55 6.66 10.36
N ILE A 373 -17.35 6.27 10.06
CA ILE A 373 -16.31 7.14 9.50
C ILE A 373 -16.34 7.08 7.97
N TYR A 374 -16.25 5.89 7.41
CA TYR A 374 -16.16 5.67 5.97
C TYR A 374 -17.43 5.08 5.36
N TYR A 375 -18.13 4.24 6.11
CA TYR A 375 -19.33 3.56 5.63
C TYR A 375 -20.58 4.42 5.77
N GLN A 376 -21.53 4.16 4.91
CA GLN A 376 -22.91 4.65 5.01
C GLN A 376 -23.87 3.59 4.50
N GLN A 377 -25.07 3.54 5.07
CA GLN A 377 -26.17 2.75 4.54
C GLN A 377 -26.75 3.45 3.32
N LEU A 378 -26.92 2.72 2.21
CA LEU A 378 -27.59 3.23 1.02
C LEU A 378 -29.10 3.26 1.25
N LYS A 379 -29.73 4.36 0.89
CA LYS A 379 -31.18 4.59 1.00
C LYS A 379 -31.79 4.95 -0.35
#